data_6f30789380fa18f637c3bb3c8091fc6d
#
_entry.id   6f30789380fa18f637c3bb3c8091fc6d
#
_cell.length_a   1.000
_cell.length_b   1.000
_cell.length_c   1.000
_cell.angle_alpha   90.00
_cell.angle_beta   90.00
_cell.angle_gamma   90.00
#
_symmetry.space_group_name_H-M   'P 1'
#
loop_
_entity.id
_entity.type
_entity.pdbx_description
1 polymer ?
#
loop_
_entity_poly.entity_id
_entity_poly.type
_entity_poly.pdbx_seq_one_letter_code
_entity_poly.pdbx_strand_id
1 'polypeptide(L)'
;YCARRGLKMEPVMEFEYRLLTNRDGPLAKHEVKDLSELNHYMEILHDDFQLPGEDGGDGVRWHVNDSRRIHVYERCSQFSILQQLPSAYMWASPMPQRALDQFHLVLKKCPAQRQVMRDVLVYPDHGALRPEEQAFIDLLHREAALTVK
;
A
#
# COMPACT_ATOMS: atom_id res chain seq x y z
N TYR A 1 16.55 -9.38 -14.83
CA TYR A 1 15.82 -8.60 -15.82
C TYR A 1 16.43 -7.19 -15.99
N CYS A 2 16.57 -6.40 -14.92
CA CYS A 2 17.07 -5.02 -14.93
C CYS A 2 18.50 -4.91 -15.51
N ALA A 3 19.45 -5.69 -15.01
CA ALA A 3 20.84 -5.64 -15.44
C ALA A 3 21.03 -5.91 -16.96
N ARG A 4 20.22 -6.81 -17.54
CA ARG A 4 20.27 -7.09 -18.99
C ARG A 4 19.76 -5.93 -19.85
N ARG A 5 19.08 -4.94 -19.25
CA ARG A 5 18.53 -3.74 -19.93
C ARG A 5 19.28 -2.46 -19.59
N GLY A 6 20.46 -2.56 -18.95
CA GLY A 6 21.21 -1.40 -18.51
C GLY A 6 20.46 -0.57 -17.45
N LEU A 7 19.74 -1.25 -16.56
CA LEU A 7 19.02 -0.62 -15.46
C LEU A 7 19.68 -0.97 -14.12
N LYS A 8 19.86 0.02 -13.28
CA LYS A 8 20.14 -0.11 -11.85
C LYS A 8 18.85 -0.35 -11.08
N MET A 9 18.96 -1.15 -10.02
CA MET A 9 17.86 -1.39 -9.09
C MET A 9 18.40 -1.24 -7.67
N GLU A 10 17.73 -0.44 -6.88
CA GLU A 10 18.14 -0.09 -5.53
C GLU A 10 16.92 -0.23 -4.58
N PRO A 11 17.05 -0.94 -3.44
CA PRO A 11 15.94 -1.10 -2.51
C PRO A 11 15.62 0.23 -1.83
N VAL A 12 14.34 0.57 -1.72
CA VAL A 12 13.86 1.78 -1.05
C VAL A 12 13.31 1.44 0.33
N MET A 13 12.38 0.50 0.41
CA MET A 13 11.83 0.05 1.69
C MET A 13 11.25 -1.36 1.59
N GLU A 14 11.19 -2.04 2.73
CA GLU A 14 10.41 -3.27 2.94
C GLU A 14 9.28 -2.98 3.90
N PHE A 15 8.09 -3.51 3.62
CA PHE A 15 6.91 -3.29 4.45
C PHE A 15 5.90 -4.42 4.34
N GLU A 16 5.05 -4.54 5.35
CA GLU A 16 3.82 -5.31 5.28
C GLU A 16 2.67 -4.38 4.89
N TYR A 17 1.76 -4.86 4.04
CA TYR A 17 0.51 -4.13 3.82
C TYR A 17 -0.25 -3.96 5.12
N ARG A 18 -0.85 -2.80 5.28
CA ARG A 18 -1.65 -2.44 6.44
C ARG A 18 -3.08 -2.13 6.02
N LEU A 19 -3.99 -2.31 6.95
CA LEU A 19 -5.39 -1.97 6.75
C LEU A 19 -5.58 -0.47 6.91
N LEU A 20 -5.98 0.21 5.84
CA LEU A 20 -6.33 1.62 5.83
C LEU A 20 -7.84 1.76 5.92
N THR A 21 -8.35 2.53 6.89
CA THR A 21 -9.77 2.71 7.14
C THR A 21 -10.05 4.09 7.74
N ASN A 22 -11.32 4.46 7.82
CA ASN A 22 -11.75 5.67 8.51
C ASN A 22 -11.38 5.60 10.00
N ARG A 23 -10.84 6.71 10.56
CA ARG A 23 -10.38 6.80 11.95
C ARG A 23 -11.50 6.55 12.97
N ASP A 24 -12.73 6.93 12.66
CA ASP A 24 -13.90 6.73 13.51
C ASP A 24 -14.68 5.46 13.18
N GLY A 25 -14.28 4.76 12.13
CA GLY A 25 -14.94 3.55 11.68
C GLY A 25 -14.73 2.36 12.64
N PRO A 26 -15.57 1.32 12.50
CA PRO A 26 -15.50 0.16 13.37
C PRO A 26 -14.15 -0.57 13.28
N LEU A 27 -13.55 -0.66 12.09
CA LEU A 27 -12.25 -1.29 11.90
C LEU A 27 -11.09 -0.53 12.56
N ALA A 28 -11.24 0.77 12.82
CA ALA A 28 -10.20 1.54 13.52
C ALA A 28 -9.96 1.02 14.95
N LYS A 29 -10.99 0.52 15.59
CA LYS A 29 -10.99 0.04 16.98
C LYS A 29 -10.90 -1.49 17.09
N HIS A 30 -11.19 -2.21 16.01
CA HIS A 30 -11.23 -3.66 15.97
C HIS A 30 -9.89 -4.23 15.48
N GLU A 31 -9.35 -5.23 16.16
CA GLU A 31 -8.19 -6.00 15.71
C GLU A 31 -8.66 -7.18 14.86
N VAL A 32 -8.35 -7.16 13.59
CA VAL A 32 -8.68 -8.23 12.65
C VAL A 32 -7.74 -9.41 12.87
N LYS A 33 -8.25 -10.50 13.41
CA LYS A 33 -7.49 -11.73 13.69
C LYS A 33 -7.57 -12.73 12.56
N ASP A 34 -8.67 -12.71 11.81
CA ASP A 34 -8.91 -13.56 10.64
C ASP A 34 -9.43 -12.68 9.49
N LEU A 35 -8.92 -12.94 8.27
CA LEU A 35 -9.33 -12.18 7.10
C LEU A 35 -10.82 -12.31 6.77
N SER A 36 -11.46 -13.42 7.15
CA SER A 36 -12.90 -13.62 6.97
C SER A 36 -13.76 -12.60 7.69
N GLU A 37 -13.25 -11.96 8.76
CA GLU A 37 -13.92 -10.88 9.47
C GLU A 37 -14.16 -9.66 8.56
N LEU A 38 -13.29 -9.47 7.55
CA LEU A 38 -13.42 -8.38 6.57
C LEU A 38 -14.58 -8.59 5.57
N ASN A 39 -15.17 -9.77 5.49
CA ASN A 39 -16.32 -10.05 4.62
C ASN A 39 -17.54 -9.15 4.88
N HIS A 40 -17.62 -8.55 6.05
CA HIS A 40 -18.72 -7.65 6.43
C HIS A 40 -18.47 -6.19 6.03
N TYR A 41 -17.25 -5.88 5.54
CA TYR A 41 -16.80 -4.53 5.20
C TYR A 41 -16.67 -4.35 3.68
N MET A 42 -16.70 -3.11 3.22
CA MET A 42 -16.51 -2.77 1.82
C MET A 42 -15.03 -2.62 1.50
N GLU A 43 -14.51 -3.41 0.58
CA GLU A 43 -13.13 -3.28 0.10
C GLU A 43 -13.04 -2.25 -1.02
N ILE A 44 -12.10 -1.31 -0.91
CA ILE A 44 -11.79 -0.35 -1.97
C ILE A 44 -10.54 -0.83 -2.68
N LEU A 45 -10.64 -1.05 -3.98
CA LEU A 45 -9.55 -1.55 -4.83
C LEU A 45 -9.12 -0.49 -5.83
N HIS A 46 -7.82 -0.48 -6.14
CA HIS A 46 -7.30 0.20 -7.32
C HIS A 46 -7.32 -0.78 -8.48
N ASP A 47 -7.98 -0.45 -9.58
CA ASP A 47 -8.27 -1.43 -10.65
C ASP A 47 -7.01 -1.86 -11.43
N ASP A 48 -5.97 -1.02 -11.44
CA ASP A 48 -4.68 -1.37 -12.06
C ASP A 48 -3.75 -2.15 -11.11
N PHE A 49 -4.18 -2.39 -9.87
CA PHE A 49 -3.36 -3.01 -8.85
C PHE A 49 -3.70 -4.48 -8.72
N GLN A 50 -2.94 -5.32 -9.41
CA GLN A 50 -2.92 -6.76 -9.19
C GLN A 50 -1.85 -7.09 -8.16
N LEU A 51 -2.26 -7.70 -7.05
CA LEU A 51 -1.30 -8.20 -6.07
C LEU A 51 -0.54 -9.40 -6.68
N PRO A 52 0.80 -9.46 -6.50
CA PRO A 52 1.56 -10.63 -6.93
C PRO A 52 0.97 -11.90 -6.32
N GLY A 53 0.58 -12.87 -7.15
CA GLY A 53 0.00 -14.15 -6.72
C GLY A 53 -1.48 -14.35 -7.05
N GLU A 54 -2.18 -13.37 -7.61
CA GLU A 54 -3.58 -13.57 -8.07
C GLU A 54 -3.69 -14.53 -9.26
N ASP A 55 -2.62 -14.73 -10.05
CA ASP A 55 -2.60 -15.59 -11.24
C ASP A 55 -2.30 -17.08 -10.94
N GLY A 56 -2.60 -17.57 -9.73
CA GLY A 56 -2.50 -19.02 -9.41
C GLY A 56 -1.13 -19.51 -8.96
N GLY A 57 -0.15 -18.65 -8.70
CA GLY A 57 1.03 -18.98 -7.91
C GLY A 57 0.66 -19.03 -6.42
N ASP A 58 1.48 -19.61 -5.55
CA ASP A 58 1.26 -19.82 -4.09
C ASP A 58 0.77 -18.58 -3.28
N GLY A 59 0.03 -17.70 -3.93
CA GLY A 59 -0.48 -16.43 -3.44
C GLY A 59 -1.66 -16.60 -2.52
N VAL A 60 -1.51 -16.08 -1.33
CA VAL A 60 -2.60 -15.81 -0.40
C VAL A 60 -3.66 -14.99 -1.15
N ARG A 61 -4.89 -15.49 -1.22
CA ARG A 61 -6.03 -14.69 -1.70
C ARG A 61 -6.21 -13.50 -0.76
N TRP A 62 -5.83 -12.33 -1.20
CA TRP A 62 -5.99 -11.07 -0.48
C TRP A 62 -7.46 -10.64 -0.41
N HIS A 63 -8.26 -11.11 -1.36
CA HIS A 63 -9.64 -10.73 -1.51
C HIS A 63 -10.53 -11.75 -0.83
N VAL A 64 -11.17 -11.32 0.22
CA VAL A 64 -12.00 -12.19 1.06
C VAL A 64 -13.44 -12.25 0.53
N ASN A 65 -13.90 -11.24 -0.23
CA ASN A 65 -15.29 -11.18 -0.66
C ASN A 65 -15.47 -10.46 -2.01
N ASP A 66 -15.82 -11.22 -3.03
CA ASP A 66 -16.06 -10.69 -4.38
C ASP A 66 -17.31 -9.79 -4.49
N SER A 67 -18.22 -9.87 -3.52
CA SER A 67 -19.52 -9.18 -3.59
C SER A 67 -19.54 -7.79 -2.94
N ARG A 68 -18.48 -7.40 -2.21
CA ARG A 68 -18.42 -6.11 -1.49
C ARG A 68 -17.16 -5.35 -1.85
N ARG A 69 -17.06 -4.93 -3.11
CA ARG A 69 -15.92 -4.21 -3.65
C ARG A 69 -16.34 -2.96 -4.40
N ILE A 70 -15.53 -1.92 -4.27
CA ILE A 70 -15.59 -0.71 -5.10
C ILE A 70 -14.25 -0.59 -5.82
N HIS A 71 -14.29 -0.65 -7.14
CA HIS A 71 -13.12 -0.46 -7.99
C HIS A 71 -12.96 1.02 -8.32
N VAL A 72 -11.78 1.55 -8.08
CA VAL A 72 -11.46 2.97 -8.26
C VAL A 72 -10.12 3.09 -8.98
N TYR A 73 -10.07 3.92 -10.02
CA TYR A 73 -8.88 4.11 -10.85
C TYR A 73 -7.96 5.22 -10.37
N GLU A 74 -8.37 5.98 -9.38
CA GLU A 74 -7.66 7.18 -8.94
C GLU A 74 -7.48 7.18 -7.41
N ARG A 75 -6.25 7.40 -6.94
CA ARG A 75 -5.86 7.27 -5.53
C ARG A 75 -6.58 8.25 -4.60
N CYS A 76 -6.75 9.50 -5.02
CA CYS A 76 -7.40 10.49 -4.16
C CYS A 76 -8.89 10.17 -3.95
N SER A 77 -9.54 9.60 -4.96
CA SER A 77 -10.92 9.12 -4.85
C SER A 77 -11.04 7.97 -3.85
N GLN A 78 -10.07 7.07 -3.78
CA GLN A 78 -10.06 6.00 -2.78
C GLN A 78 -10.07 6.56 -1.35
N PHE A 79 -9.22 7.55 -1.06
CA PHE A 79 -9.16 8.18 0.25
C PHE A 79 -10.44 8.93 0.59
N SER A 80 -11.03 9.63 -0.39
CA SER A 80 -12.31 10.32 -0.22
C SER A 80 -13.46 9.36 0.09
N ILE A 81 -13.49 8.20 -0.58
CA ILE A 81 -14.48 7.15 -0.30
C ILE A 81 -14.30 6.60 1.12
N LEU A 82 -13.05 6.27 1.53
CA LEU A 82 -12.78 5.80 2.88
C LEU A 82 -13.18 6.82 3.95
N GLN A 83 -13.00 8.11 3.67
CA GLN A 83 -13.42 9.19 4.57
C GLN A 83 -14.94 9.22 4.73
N GLN A 84 -15.71 9.00 3.67
CA GLN A 84 -17.16 9.08 3.65
C GLN A 84 -17.85 7.76 4.03
N LEU A 85 -17.16 6.63 3.93
CA LEU A 85 -17.69 5.30 4.18
C LEU A 85 -16.93 4.62 5.34
N PRO A 86 -17.35 4.84 6.61
CA PRO A 86 -16.63 4.31 7.78
C PRO A 86 -16.54 2.78 7.85
N SER A 87 -17.39 2.07 7.13
CA SER A 87 -17.39 0.60 7.03
C SER A 87 -16.53 0.08 5.86
N ALA A 88 -15.73 0.94 5.23
CA ALA A 88 -14.84 0.53 4.17
C ALA A 88 -13.38 0.43 4.63
N TYR A 89 -12.61 -0.35 3.87
CA TYR A 89 -11.18 -0.48 4.05
C TYR A 89 -10.46 -0.65 2.70
N MET A 90 -9.17 -0.45 2.69
CA MET A 90 -8.28 -0.88 1.63
C MET A 90 -6.95 -1.36 2.20
N TRP A 91 -6.22 -2.14 1.43
CA TRP A 91 -4.84 -2.48 1.73
C TRP A 91 -3.92 -1.37 1.22
N ALA A 92 -3.04 -0.91 2.07
CA ALA A 92 -2.12 0.17 1.74
C ALA A 92 -0.71 -0.09 2.27
N SER A 93 0.28 0.38 1.53
CA SER A 93 1.65 0.53 2.03
C SER A 93 1.69 1.58 3.15
N PRO A 94 2.72 1.58 4.00
CA PRO A 94 2.96 2.66 4.94
C PRO A 94 2.93 4.02 4.23
N MET A 95 2.36 5.02 4.88
CA MET A 95 2.25 6.37 4.35
C MET A 95 2.47 7.42 5.44
N PRO A 96 2.88 8.66 5.07
CA PRO A 96 3.13 9.71 6.04
C PRO A 96 1.88 10.06 6.87
N GLN A 97 2.08 10.30 8.17
CA GLN A 97 0.99 10.64 9.11
C GLN A 97 0.16 11.84 8.62
N ARG A 98 0.81 12.84 8.01
CA ARG A 98 0.12 14.02 7.43
C ARG A 98 -0.96 13.65 6.41
N ALA A 99 -0.73 12.59 5.59
CA ALA A 99 -1.71 12.13 4.62
C ALA A 99 -2.90 11.45 5.32
N LEU A 100 -2.63 10.65 6.35
CA LEU A 100 -3.66 10.03 7.18
C LEU A 100 -4.55 11.09 7.87
N ASP A 101 -3.94 12.12 8.42
CA ASP A 101 -4.65 13.18 9.12
C ASP A 101 -5.52 14.03 8.16
N GLN A 102 -5.00 14.32 6.96
CA GLN A 102 -5.72 15.08 5.94
C GLN A 102 -7.05 14.43 5.56
N PHE A 103 -7.09 13.09 5.47
CA PHE A 103 -8.27 12.33 5.07
C PHE A 103 -9.00 11.69 6.25
N HIS A 104 -8.60 11.99 7.47
CA HIS A 104 -9.19 11.41 8.69
C HIS A 104 -9.12 9.88 8.71
N LEU A 105 -8.01 9.32 8.25
CA LEU A 105 -7.80 7.89 8.14
C LEU A 105 -6.83 7.37 9.21
N VAL A 106 -6.83 6.07 9.39
CA VAL A 106 -5.87 5.35 10.23
C VAL A 106 -5.33 4.14 9.49
N LEU A 107 -4.04 3.90 9.64
CA LEU A 107 -3.33 2.77 9.05
C LEU A 107 -2.97 1.77 10.18
N LYS A 108 -3.50 0.56 10.10
CA LYS A 108 -3.38 -0.46 11.14
C LYS A 108 -2.63 -1.69 10.64
N LYS A 109 -1.80 -2.26 11.49
CA LYS A 109 -1.28 -3.61 11.26
C LYS A 109 -2.43 -4.61 11.31
N CYS A 110 -2.37 -5.61 10.44
CA CYS A 110 -3.32 -6.70 10.42
C CYS A 110 -2.55 -8.01 10.64
N PRO A 111 -2.63 -8.63 11.82
CA PRO A 111 -1.90 -9.86 12.13
C PRO A 111 -2.24 -11.04 11.21
N ALA A 112 -3.43 -11.01 10.61
CA ALA A 112 -3.87 -12.02 9.65
C ALA A 112 -3.18 -11.89 8.28
N GLN A 113 -2.49 -10.75 8.02
CA GLN A 113 -1.78 -10.45 6.79
C GLN A 113 -0.30 -10.13 7.08
N ARG A 114 0.61 -10.98 6.62
CA ARG A 114 2.05 -10.89 6.94
C ARG A 114 2.95 -10.89 5.70
N GLN A 115 2.40 -10.66 4.52
CA GLN A 115 3.24 -10.63 3.33
C GLN A 115 4.12 -9.39 3.34
N VAL A 116 5.42 -9.62 3.23
CA VAL A 116 6.42 -8.56 3.12
C VAL A 116 6.56 -8.16 1.65
N MET A 117 6.41 -6.89 1.40
CA MET A 117 6.62 -6.26 0.09
C MET A 117 7.91 -5.45 0.11
N ARG A 118 8.46 -5.26 -1.09
CA ARG A 118 9.69 -4.48 -1.27
C ARG A 118 9.49 -3.48 -2.40
N ASP A 119 9.60 -2.21 -2.06
CA ASP A 119 9.68 -1.15 -3.06
C ASP A 119 11.13 -0.97 -3.50
N VAL A 120 11.32 -0.83 -4.80
CA VAL A 120 12.62 -0.63 -5.42
C VAL A 120 12.58 0.57 -6.35
N LEU A 121 13.65 1.34 -6.35
CA LEU A 121 13.88 2.38 -7.35
C LEU A 121 14.62 1.76 -8.53
N VAL A 122 14.09 1.97 -9.73
CA VAL A 122 14.70 1.48 -10.97
C VAL A 122 15.02 2.68 -11.87
N TYR A 123 16.26 2.80 -12.32
CA TYR A 123 16.71 3.88 -13.20
C TYR A 123 17.80 3.41 -14.16
N PRO A 124 18.02 4.12 -15.28
CA PRO A 124 19.04 3.75 -16.25
C PRO A 124 20.45 3.79 -15.65
N ASP A 125 21.28 2.79 -15.98
CA ASP A 125 22.70 2.72 -15.57
C ASP A 125 23.61 3.34 -16.64
N HIS A 126 23.55 4.66 -16.79
CA HIS A 126 24.33 5.38 -17.79
C HIS A 126 25.34 6.38 -17.20
N GLY A 127 25.95 6.01 -16.10
CA GLY A 127 27.05 6.79 -15.51
C GLY A 127 26.66 7.51 -14.21
N ALA A 128 27.32 8.64 -13.95
CA ALA A 128 27.05 9.41 -12.74
C ALA A 128 25.68 10.08 -12.81
N LEU A 129 24.95 10.02 -11.70
CA LEU A 129 23.69 10.75 -11.54
C LEU A 129 23.95 12.25 -11.54
N ARG A 130 23.01 13.00 -12.10
CA ARG A 130 23.01 14.45 -11.97
C ARG A 130 22.68 14.87 -10.52
N PRO A 131 23.10 16.05 -10.07
CA PRO A 131 22.85 16.49 -8.69
C PRO A 131 21.39 16.44 -8.27
N GLU A 132 20.44 16.78 -9.15
CA GLU A 132 19.01 16.75 -8.86
C GLU A 132 18.46 15.31 -8.77
N GLU A 133 19.02 14.37 -9.54
CA GLU A 133 18.66 12.96 -9.46
C GLU A 133 19.14 12.36 -8.14
N GLN A 134 20.35 12.68 -7.71
CA GLN A 134 20.87 12.26 -6.42
C GLN A 134 20.07 12.87 -5.28
N ALA A 135 19.75 14.15 -5.35
CA ALA A 135 18.92 14.82 -4.33
C ALA A 135 17.52 14.19 -4.20
N PHE A 136 16.92 13.79 -5.33
CA PHE A 136 15.64 13.05 -5.32
C PHE A 136 15.78 11.68 -4.63
N ILE A 137 16.82 10.91 -4.95
CA ILE A 137 17.06 9.59 -4.34
C ILE A 137 17.27 9.74 -2.83
N ASP A 138 18.10 10.69 -2.40
CA ASP A 138 18.37 10.93 -0.98
C ASP A 138 17.09 11.33 -0.22
N LEU A 139 16.24 12.16 -0.84
CA LEU A 139 14.94 12.53 -0.29
C LEU A 139 14.00 11.34 -0.19
N LEU A 140 13.92 10.51 -1.24
CA LEU A 140 13.08 9.31 -1.28
C LEU A 140 13.44 8.34 -0.15
N HIS A 141 14.73 8.04 0.04
CA HIS A 141 15.20 7.17 1.12
C HIS A 141 14.91 7.75 2.51
N ARG A 142 15.08 9.05 2.68
CA ARG A 142 14.78 9.72 3.95
C ARG A 142 13.29 9.63 4.29
N GLU A 143 12.41 9.92 3.35
CA GLU A 143 10.96 9.85 3.54
C GLU A 143 10.48 8.41 3.77
N ALA A 144 11.04 7.44 3.03
CA ALA A 144 10.75 6.01 3.23
C ALA A 144 11.12 5.55 4.65
N ALA A 145 12.31 5.92 5.14
CA ALA A 145 12.77 5.58 6.49
C ALA A 145 11.90 6.17 7.61
N LEU A 146 11.25 7.32 7.37
CA LEU A 146 10.32 7.94 8.31
C LEU A 146 8.95 7.27 8.30
N THR A 147 8.58 6.65 7.18
CA THR A 147 7.22 6.13 6.95
C THR A 147 7.07 4.68 7.45
N VAL A 148 8.13 3.88 7.45
CA VAL A 148 8.10 2.46 7.85
C VAL A 148 8.03 2.25 9.37
N LYS A 149 8.37 3.24 10.17
CA LYS A 149 8.26 3.19 11.64
C LYS A 149 6.81 3.17 12.08
#